data_2fee329ead52da77d0c5e393c540505b
#
_entry.id   2fee329ead52da77d0c5e393c540505b
#
_cell.length_a   1.000
_cell.length_b   1.000
_cell.length_c   1.000
_cell.angle_alpha   90.00
_cell.angle_beta   90.00
_cell.angle_gamma   90.00
#
_symmetry.space_group_name_H-M   'P 1'
#
loop_
_entity.id
_entity.type
_entity.pdbx_description
1 polymer ?
#
loop_
_entity_poly.entity_id
_entity_poly.type
_entity_poly.pdbx_seq_one_letter_code
_entity_poly.pdbx_strand_id
1 'polypeptide(L)'
;MLDPRLFRTELDFVTEQLARRSFTFNPEAYVALEARRKDVQVKTQDLQNERNSRSKAIGQAKAKGEDVQPLLDQVQHLGDELKAAETQLSDIQIDMDALMAGIPNLLDASVPAGKSEEFNVELSRWGDVPSFDFEAKDHVDLGAKLGMDFELGAKIAGARFVVLNGALARLQRAIIQFMLDTHTDQHGYSETYVPYLVNADSLRGTGQLPKFEADLFKASDDPALYLIPTAEVPVTNIVRDVIIDAKTLPLKFVCHSPCFRSEAGAYGRDVRGMIRQHQFEKVELVQIVQPELAELAHEQLTAHAENILKLLKLPYRKMLLCAGDTGFSAAKTYDLEVWLPGQGAYREISSCSHFKDFQARRLQARWRNPETGKPELVHTINGSGLAAGRTLIAIMENYQDAQGRIHIPEALLPYMGKVSVIEVA
;
A
#
# COMPACT_ATOMS: atom_id res chain seq x y z
N MET A 1 -4.78 7.27 7.78
CA MET A 1 -6.04 7.48 8.57
C MET A 1 -6.60 8.84 8.20
N LEU A 2 -7.92 9.02 8.29
CA LEU A 2 -8.56 10.30 8.02
C LEU A 2 -8.22 11.34 9.08
N ASP A 3 -8.37 12.64 8.73
CA ASP A 3 -8.17 13.73 9.69
C ASP A 3 -9.27 13.70 10.75
N PRO A 4 -8.95 13.58 12.05
CA PRO A 4 -9.95 13.62 13.12
C PRO A 4 -10.77 14.93 13.16
N ARG A 5 -10.26 16.02 12.57
CA ARG A 5 -11.00 17.28 12.46
C ARG A 5 -12.25 17.15 11.60
N LEU A 6 -12.17 16.40 10.51
CA LEU A 6 -13.33 16.15 9.64
C LEU A 6 -14.50 15.53 10.40
N PHE A 7 -14.22 14.60 11.30
CA PHE A 7 -15.26 13.97 12.12
C PHE A 7 -15.89 14.92 13.17
N ARG A 8 -15.19 16.00 13.55
CA ARG A 8 -15.69 17.00 14.49
C ARG A 8 -16.48 18.10 13.81
N THR A 9 -16.15 18.44 12.57
CA THR A 9 -16.70 19.61 11.85
C THR A 9 -17.63 19.24 10.71
N GLU A 10 -17.46 18.04 10.11
CA GLU A 10 -18.10 17.65 8.86
C GLU A 10 -18.56 16.17 8.90
N LEU A 11 -19.11 15.73 10.05
CA LEU A 11 -19.45 14.33 10.30
C LEU A 11 -20.44 13.75 9.26
N ASP A 12 -21.43 14.53 8.86
CA ASP A 12 -22.43 14.11 7.87
C ASP A 12 -21.77 13.89 6.50
N PHE A 13 -20.90 14.81 6.08
CA PHE A 13 -20.11 14.67 4.85
C PHE A 13 -19.25 13.41 4.88
N VAL A 14 -18.51 13.18 5.98
CA VAL A 14 -17.68 11.96 6.12
C VAL A 14 -18.53 10.71 6.01
N THR A 15 -19.69 10.69 6.68
CA THR A 15 -20.63 9.55 6.67
C THR A 15 -21.13 9.27 5.25
N GLU A 16 -21.51 10.30 4.52
CA GLU A 16 -21.95 10.20 3.12
C GLU A 16 -20.82 9.67 2.21
N GLN A 17 -19.61 10.22 2.33
CA GLN A 17 -18.46 9.79 1.52
C GLN A 17 -18.05 8.34 1.82
N LEU A 18 -18.14 7.90 3.06
CA LEU A 18 -17.88 6.51 3.44
C LEU A 18 -18.94 5.54 2.88
N ALA A 19 -20.19 5.98 2.82
CA ALA A 19 -21.27 5.21 2.21
C ALA A 19 -21.03 4.92 0.71
N ARG A 20 -20.33 5.80 -0.03
CA ARG A 20 -19.90 5.53 -1.43
C ARG A 20 -19.07 4.25 -1.56
N ARG A 21 -18.29 3.88 -0.53
CA ARG A 21 -17.52 2.63 -0.45
C ARG A 21 -18.34 1.44 0.05
N SER A 22 -19.64 1.58 0.24
CA SER A 22 -20.48 0.61 0.97
C SER A 22 -19.98 0.35 2.40
N PHE A 23 -19.26 1.32 2.99
CA PHE A 23 -18.77 1.24 4.36
C PHE A 23 -19.81 1.84 5.30
N THR A 24 -20.30 1.02 6.24
CA THR A 24 -21.23 1.46 7.28
C THR A 24 -20.43 2.08 8.43
N PHE A 25 -20.46 3.39 8.51
CA PHE A 25 -19.92 4.13 9.66
C PHE A 25 -21.01 4.32 10.72
N ASN A 26 -20.64 4.20 12.00
CA ASN A 26 -21.53 4.52 13.13
C ASN A 26 -21.15 5.87 13.74
N PRO A 27 -21.80 6.97 13.32
CA PRO A 27 -21.48 8.31 13.82
C PRO A 27 -21.80 8.47 15.30
N GLU A 28 -22.83 7.80 15.83
CA GLU A 28 -23.21 7.88 17.24
C GLU A 28 -22.13 7.32 18.16
N ALA A 29 -21.54 6.19 17.79
CA ALA A 29 -20.43 5.58 18.53
C ALA A 29 -19.20 6.50 18.55
N TYR A 30 -18.88 7.16 17.43
CA TYR A 30 -17.80 8.14 17.37
C TYR A 30 -18.08 9.34 18.28
N VAL A 31 -19.28 9.93 18.20
CA VAL A 31 -19.69 11.11 18.99
C VAL A 31 -19.63 10.80 20.48
N ALA A 32 -20.14 9.64 20.90
CA ALA A 32 -20.12 9.21 22.30
C ALA A 32 -18.66 9.06 22.81
N LEU A 33 -17.77 8.49 22.02
CA LEU A 33 -16.38 8.30 22.39
C LEU A 33 -15.62 9.65 22.46
N GLU A 34 -15.86 10.54 21.51
CA GLU A 34 -15.25 11.90 21.49
C GLU A 34 -15.76 12.77 22.65
N ALA A 35 -17.04 12.66 23.04
CA ALA A 35 -17.58 13.33 24.20
C ALA A 35 -16.87 12.86 25.48
N ARG A 36 -16.76 11.55 25.68
CA ARG A 36 -16.01 10.97 26.82
C ARG A 36 -14.56 11.44 26.84
N ARG A 37 -13.89 11.44 25.69
CA ARG A 37 -12.51 11.91 25.57
C ARG A 37 -12.38 13.36 26.01
N LYS A 38 -13.29 14.22 25.54
CA LYS A 38 -13.31 15.65 25.90
C LYS A 38 -13.52 15.87 27.39
N ASP A 39 -14.49 15.19 28.00
CA ASP A 39 -14.80 15.31 29.41
C ASP A 39 -13.62 14.90 30.31
N VAL A 40 -13.00 13.75 29.99
CA VAL A 40 -11.84 13.25 30.74
C VAL A 40 -10.62 14.17 30.53
N GLN A 41 -10.42 14.68 29.31
CA GLN A 41 -9.33 15.62 29.02
C GLN A 41 -9.46 16.91 29.82
N VAL A 42 -10.66 17.49 29.92
CA VAL A 42 -10.93 18.68 30.74
C VAL A 42 -10.65 18.38 32.21
N LYS A 43 -11.21 17.27 32.74
CA LYS A 43 -10.95 16.82 34.12
C LYS A 43 -9.45 16.64 34.38
N THR A 44 -8.71 16.03 33.52
CA THR A 44 -7.26 15.84 33.67
C THR A 44 -6.53 17.17 33.74
N GLN A 45 -6.90 18.11 32.85
CA GLN A 45 -6.31 19.45 32.85
C GLN A 45 -6.61 20.23 34.12
N ASP A 46 -7.83 20.13 34.63
CA ASP A 46 -8.25 20.83 35.88
C ASP A 46 -7.48 20.25 37.08
N LEU A 47 -7.38 18.91 37.20
CA LEU A 47 -6.61 18.26 38.25
C LEU A 47 -5.12 18.64 38.20
N GLN A 48 -4.56 18.76 37.01
CA GLN A 48 -3.16 19.15 36.80
C GLN A 48 -2.93 20.62 37.23
N ASN A 49 -3.87 21.53 36.92
CA ASN A 49 -3.84 22.91 37.31
C ASN A 49 -3.97 23.05 38.82
N GLU A 50 -4.90 22.31 39.45
CA GLU A 50 -5.09 22.31 40.89
C GLU A 50 -3.86 21.79 41.63
N ARG A 51 -3.29 20.64 41.18
CA ARG A 51 -2.05 20.09 41.75
C ARG A 51 -0.90 21.11 41.68
N ASN A 52 -0.75 21.82 40.57
CA ASN A 52 0.29 22.82 40.40
C ASN A 52 0.06 24.03 41.34
N SER A 53 -1.18 24.46 41.49
CA SER A 53 -1.55 25.54 42.45
C SER A 53 -1.26 25.17 43.91
N ARG A 54 -1.67 23.96 44.31
CA ARG A 54 -1.40 23.43 45.67
C ARG A 54 0.10 23.25 45.95
N SER A 55 0.86 22.79 44.97
CA SER A 55 2.33 22.67 45.10
C SER A 55 2.99 24.02 45.33
N LYS A 56 2.49 25.12 44.69
CA LYS A 56 2.98 26.48 44.97
C LYS A 56 2.60 26.95 46.38
N ALA A 57 1.39 26.61 46.84
CA ALA A 57 0.95 26.95 48.20
C ALA A 57 1.81 26.27 49.27
N ILE A 58 2.20 25.00 49.06
CA ILE A 58 3.16 24.31 49.96
C ILE A 58 4.48 25.07 50.04
N GLY A 59 5.02 25.50 48.89
CA GLY A 59 6.26 26.30 48.87
C GLY A 59 6.15 27.58 49.67
N GLN A 60 5.02 28.28 49.58
CA GLN A 60 4.74 29.51 50.32
C GLN A 60 4.56 29.26 51.83
N ALA A 61 3.82 28.23 52.22
CA ALA A 61 3.61 27.83 53.59
C ALA A 61 4.94 27.43 54.28
N LYS A 62 5.78 26.64 53.59
CA LYS A 62 7.14 26.31 54.06
C LYS A 62 7.99 27.57 54.31
N ALA A 63 7.96 28.53 53.41
CA ALA A 63 8.71 29.78 53.56
C ALA A 63 8.23 30.63 54.78
N LYS A 64 6.98 30.45 55.18
CA LYS A 64 6.40 31.15 56.36
C LYS A 64 6.51 30.33 57.65
N GLY A 65 7.00 29.09 57.61
CA GLY A 65 7.09 28.20 58.78
C GLY A 65 5.73 27.61 59.22
N GLU A 66 4.72 27.61 58.34
CA GLU A 66 3.40 27.04 58.58
C GLU A 66 3.41 25.50 58.49
N ASP A 67 2.46 24.82 59.14
CA ASP A 67 2.29 23.37 58.98
C ASP A 67 1.81 23.05 57.58
N VAL A 68 2.60 22.25 56.88
CA VAL A 68 2.35 21.87 55.47
C VAL A 68 1.73 20.48 55.32
N GLN A 69 1.59 19.69 56.41
CA GLN A 69 1.09 18.33 56.32
C GLN A 69 -0.30 18.22 55.69
N PRO A 70 -1.29 19.05 56.03
CA PRO A 70 -2.61 19.00 55.38
C PRO A 70 -2.58 19.32 53.89
N LEU A 71 -1.65 20.17 53.45
CA LEU A 71 -1.46 20.48 52.03
C LEU A 71 -0.77 19.34 51.28
N LEU A 72 0.17 18.65 51.93
CA LEU A 72 0.84 17.48 51.36
C LEU A 72 -0.15 16.34 51.13
N ASP A 73 -1.03 16.07 52.11
CA ASP A 73 -2.06 15.02 52.03
C ASP A 73 -3.05 15.33 50.88
N GLN A 74 -3.45 16.59 50.73
CA GLN A 74 -4.27 17.01 49.58
C GLN A 74 -3.60 16.85 48.25
N VAL A 75 -2.31 17.18 48.12
CA VAL A 75 -1.54 17.01 46.87
C VAL A 75 -1.36 15.54 46.53
N GLN A 76 -1.20 14.67 47.54
CA GLN A 76 -1.12 13.23 47.32
C GLN A 76 -2.43 12.68 46.73
N HIS A 77 -3.58 13.05 47.31
CA HIS A 77 -4.90 12.65 46.81
C HIS A 77 -5.15 13.16 45.39
N LEU A 78 -4.82 14.43 45.11
CA LEU A 78 -4.89 14.99 43.76
C LEU A 78 -3.94 14.25 42.75
N GLY A 79 -2.80 13.79 43.25
CA GLY A 79 -1.87 12.97 42.44
C GLY A 79 -2.48 11.63 42.01
N ASP A 80 -3.17 10.96 42.92
CA ASP A 80 -3.84 9.67 42.63
C ASP A 80 -5.03 9.88 41.69
N GLU A 81 -5.84 10.94 41.88
CA GLU A 81 -6.94 11.26 40.97
C GLU A 81 -6.46 11.66 39.58
N LEU A 82 -5.38 12.43 39.48
CA LEU A 82 -4.75 12.77 38.18
C LEU A 82 -4.26 11.55 37.46
N LYS A 83 -3.56 10.64 38.13
CA LYS A 83 -3.07 9.40 37.54
C LYS A 83 -4.22 8.52 37.01
N ALA A 84 -5.33 8.44 37.78
CA ALA A 84 -6.52 7.70 37.31
C ALA A 84 -7.15 8.34 36.08
N ALA A 85 -7.24 9.68 36.04
CA ALA A 85 -7.75 10.40 34.86
C ALA A 85 -6.84 10.28 33.64
N GLU A 86 -5.52 10.33 33.82
CA GLU A 86 -4.54 10.11 32.75
C GLU A 86 -4.64 8.69 32.18
N THR A 87 -4.80 7.67 33.03
CA THR A 87 -5.02 6.28 32.58
C THR A 87 -6.31 6.18 31.78
N GLN A 88 -7.41 6.72 32.29
CA GLN A 88 -8.69 6.72 31.58
C GLN A 88 -8.62 7.45 30.25
N LEU A 89 -7.90 8.57 30.16
CA LEU A 89 -7.68 9.29 28.90
C LEU A 89 -6.88 8.45 27.90
N SER A 90 -5.86 7.75 28.38
CA SER A 90 -5.05 6.83 27.56
C SER A 90 -5.89 5.70 26.98
N ASP A 91 -6.74 5.07 27.81
CA ASP A 91 -7.63 3.97 27.36
C ASP A 91 -8.61 4.47 26.28
N ILE A 92 -9.22 5.63 26.50
CA ILE A 92 -10.14 6.24 25.51
C ILE A 92 -9.38 6.57 24.21
N GLN A 93 -8.13 7.02 24.29
CA GLN A 93 -7.32 7.29 23.10
C GLN A 93 -7.02 6.00 22.32
N ILE A 94 -6.72 4.90 22.99
CA ILE A 94 -6.55 3.58 22.36
C ILE A 94 -7.82 3.16 21.62
N ASP A 95 -8.99 3.29 22.26
CA ASP A 95 -10.28 2.97 21.63
C ASP A 95 -10.55 3.85 20.40
N MET A 96 -10.23 5.15 20.50
CA MET A 96 -10.37 6.11 19.41
C MET A 96 -9.44 5.74 18.24
N ASP A 97 -8.18 5.43 18.51
CA ASP A 97 -7.20 5.06 17.50
C ASP A 97 -7.58 3.74 16.81
N ALA A 98 -8.11 2.77 17.56
CA ALA A 98 -8.63 1.51 17.02
C ALA A 98 -9.84 1.75 16.09
N LEU A 99 -10.79 2.60 16.50
CA LEU A 99 -11.94 2.98 15.67
C LEU A 99 -11.46 3.65 14.37
N MET A 100 -10.59 4.66 14.49
CA MET A 100 -10.08 5.42 13.34
C MET A 100 -9.23 4.56 12.39
N ALA A 101 -8.49 3.59 12.92
CA ALA A 101 -7.68 2.67 12.12
C ALA A 101 -8.53 1.78 11.20
N GLY A 102 -9.77 1.48 11.59
CA GLY A 102 -10.72 0.67 10.82
C GLY A 102 -11.47 1.43 9.72
N ILE A 103 -11.37 2.76 9.66
CA ILE A 103 -12.09 3.58 8.68
C ILE A 103 -11.26 3.74 7.40
N PRO A 104 -11.83 3.44 6.20
CA PRO A 104 -11.12 3.59 4.93
C PRO A 104 -10.91 5.06 4.55
N ASN A 105 -10.05 5.30 3.56
CA ASN A 105 -9.86 6.62 2.98
C ASN A 105 -11.12 7.11 2.26
N LEU A 106 -11.30 8.42 2.16
CA LEU A 106 -12.33 9.03 1.34
C LEU A 106 -11.94 8.94 -0.14
N LEU A 107 -12.93 8.65 -0.98
CA LEU A 107 -12.73 8.58 -2.42
C LEU A 107 -12.55 9.96 -3.04
N ASP A 108 -11.76 10.00 -4.10
CA ASP A 108 -11.72 11.17 -4.97
C ASP A 108 -13.09 11.38 -5.66
N ALA A 109 -13.39 12.62 -6.03
CA ALA A 109 -14.65 12.95 -6.69
C ALA A 109 -14.82 12.27 -8.06
N SER A 110 -13.70 12.01 -8.75
CA SER A 110 -13.67 11.37 -10.07
C SER A 110 -13.95 9.85 -10.03
N VAL A 111 -13.89 9.22 -8.86
CA VAL A 111 -14.10 7.77 -8.72
C VAL A 111 -15.57 7.42 -8.99
N PRO A 112 -15.86 6.55 -9.97
CA PRO A 112 -17.22 6.19 -10.33
C PRO A 112 -17.90 5.38 -9.22
N ALA A 113 -19.23 5.49 -9.15
CA ALA A 113 -20.02 4.63 -8.29
C ALA A 113 -20.01 3.19 -8.80
N GLY A 114 -20.03 2.22 -7.88
CA GLY A 114 -20.03 0.78 -8.22
C GLY A 114 -19.69 -0.05 -7.01
N LYS A 115 -20.11 -1.34 -7.02
CA LYS A 115 -19.91 -2.26 -5.90
C LYS A 115 -18.84 -3.33 -6.17
N SER A 116 -18.47 -3.53 -7.44
CA SER A 116 -17.55 -4.58 -7.88
C SER A 116 -16.78 -4.14 -9.13
N GLU A 117 -15.80 -4.92 -9.54
CA GLU A 117 -14.96 -4.71 -10.75
C GLU A 117 -15.76 -4.48 -12.05
N GLU A 118 -17.00 -4.99 -12.12
CA GLU A 118 -17.88 -4.80 -13.28
C GLU A 118 -18.24 -3.32 -13.54
N PHE A 119 -18.10 -2.46 -12.53
CA PHE A 119 -18.37 -1.02 -12.60
C PHE A 119 -17.11 -0.18 -12.83
N ASN A 120 -15.96 -0.81 -13.00
CA ASN A 120 -14.73 -0.12 -13.36
C ASN A 120 -14.87 0.49 -14.76
N VAL A 121 -14.30 1.67 -14.96
CA VAL A 121 -14.43 2.41 -16.21
C VAL A 121 -13.14 2.28 -17.03
N GLU A 122 -13.26 1.74 -18.23
CA GLU A 122 -12.16 1.72 -19.18
C GLU A 122 -11.90 3.14 -19.71
N LEU A 123 -10.68 3.64 -19.52
CA LEU A 123 -10.26 4.96 -19.95
C LEU A 123 -9.55 4.95 -21.30
N SER A 124 -8.76 3.93 -21.56
CA SER A 124 -7.98 3.81 -22.80
C SER A 124 -7.53 2.38 -23.06
N ARG A 125 -7.18 2.11 -24.31
CA ARG A 125 -6.48 0.90 -24.76
C ARG A 125 -5.26 1.27 -25.57
N TRP A 126 -4.27 0.38 -25.54
CA TRP A 126 -3.08 0.50 -26.35
C TRP A 126 -2.65 -0.87 -26.91
N GLY A 127 -2.18 -0.87 -28.15
CA GLY A 127 -1.73 -2.06 -28.86
C GLY A 127 -2.87 -2.89 -29.43
N ASP A 128 -2.56 -3.60 -30.52
CA ASP A 128 -3.50 -4.51 -31.14
C ASP A 128 -3.43 -5.88 -30.50
N VAL A 129 -4.58 -6.46 -30.20
CA VAL A 129 -4.67 -7.84 -29.73
C VAL A 129 -4.16 -8.77 -30.84
N PRO A 130 -3.16 -9.63 -30.55
CA PRO A 130 -2.59 -10.49 -31.56
C PRO A 130 -3.63 -11.48 -32.10
N SER A 131 -3.62 -11.67 -33.40
CA SER A 131 -4.39 -12.73 -34.09
C SER A 131 -3.42 -13.85 -34.51
N PHE A 132 -3.66 -15.03 -34.01
CA PHE A 132 -2.89 -16.22 -34.36
C PHE A 132 -3.64 -17.06 -35.43
N ASP A 133 -2.92 -17.71 -36.29
CA ASP A 133 -3.43 -18.73 -37.25
C ASP A 133 -3.47 -20.14 -36.63
N PHE A 134 -3.22 -20.21 -35.31
CA PHE A 134 -3.25 -21.43 -34.48
C PHE A 134 -3.98 -21.14 -33.17
N GLU A 135 -4.35 -22.18 -32.43
CA GLU A 135 -4.94 -22.07 -31.11
C GLU A 135 -3.88 -21.61 -30.09
N ALA A 136 -4.06 -20.42 -29.54
CA ALA A 136 -3.16 -19.87 -28.52
C ALA A 136 -3.27 -20.68 -27.20
N LYS A 137 -2.11 -21.13 -26.71
CA LYS A 137 -2.02 -21.84 -25.43
C LYS A 137 -1.84 -20.86 -24.28
N ASP A 138 -2.35 -21.23 -23.11
CA ASP A 138 -2.05 -20.50 -21.89
C ASP A 138 -0.60 -20.77 -21.41
N HIS A 139 -0.13 -19.94 -20.48
CA HIS A 139 1.24 -20.03 -19.95
C HIS A 139 1.53 -21.34 -19.20
N VAL A 140 0.51 -22.06 -18.70
CA VAL A 140 0.70 -23.34 -18.01
C VAL A 140 1.07 -24.43 -19.03
N ASP A 141 0.30 -24.50 -20.13
CA ASP A 141 0.53 -25.50 -21.18
C ASP A 141 1.84 -25.23 -21.96
N LEU A 142 2.18 -23.95 -22.16
CA LEU A 142 3.48 -23.57 -22.74
C LEU A 142 4.63 -23.88 -21.78
N GLY A 143 4.47 -23.43 -20.53
CA GLY A 143 5.52 -23.44 -19.51
C GLY A 143 5.92 -24.82 -19.05
N ALA A 144 4.99 -25.79 -19.03
CA ALA A 144 5.24 -27.16 -18.58
C ALA A 144 6.41 -27.82 -19.33
N LYS A 145 6.62 -27.48 -20.62
CA LYS A 145 7.71 -27.99 -21.43
C LYS A 145 8.97 -27.11 -21.44
N LEU A 146 8.84 -25.86 -20.94
CA LEU A 146 9.89 -24.84 -21.00
C LEU A 146 10.55 -24.57 -19.65
N GLY A 147 10.18 -25.34 -18.61
CA GLY A 147 10.79 -25.23 -17.28
C GLY A 147 9.96 -24.48 -16.24
N MET A 148 8.65 -24.37 -16.42
CA MET A 148 7.69 -23.90 -15.41
C MET A 148 7.06 -25.12 -14.73
N ASP A 149 7.38 -25.33 -13.44
CA ASP A 149 7.03 -26.55 -12.71
C ASP A 149 6.21 -26.23 -11.45
N PHE A 150 4.90 -26.45 -11.54
CA PHE A 150 3.97 -26.26 -10.43
C PHE A 150 3.95 -27.48 -9.49
N GLU A 151 4.23 -28.69 -9.97
CA GLU A 151 4.28 -29.90 -9.15
C GLU A 151 5.45 -29.83 -8.18
N LEU A 152 6.62 -29.41 -8.67
CA LEU A 152 7.79 -29.20 -7.85
C LEU A 152 7.55 -28.04 -6.87
N GLY A 153 6.91 -26.96 -7.27
CA GLY A 153 6.50 -25.87 -6.40
C GLY A 153 5.59 -26.37 -5.26
N ALA A 154 4.60 -27.16 -5.60
CA ALA A 154 3.67 -27.76 -4.65
C ALA A 154 4.36 -28.73 -3.69
N LYS A 155 5.32 -29.53 -4.18
CA LYS A 155 6.13 -30.42 -3.36
C LYS A 155 6.98 -29.68 -2.31
N ILE A 156 7.52 -28.51 -2.69
CA ILE A 156 8.42 -27.73 -1.84
C ILE A 156 7.64 -26.93 -0.79
N ALA A 157 6.54 -26.27 -1.20
CA ALA A 157 5.89 -25.26 -0.36
C ALA A 157 4.35 -25.33 -0.35
N GLY A 158 3.73 -26.16 -1.17
CA GLY A 158 2.28 -26.25 -1.29
C GLY A 158 1.71 -25.62 -2.57
N ALA A 159 0.41 -25.54 -2.66
CA ALA A 159 -0.28 -24.92 -3.79
C ALA A 159 0.10 -23.44 -3.94
N ARG A 160 -0.08 -22.86 -5.15
CA ARG A 160 0.21 -21.44 -5.45
C ARG A 160 1.70 -21.06 -5.31
N PHE A 161 2.59 -22.03 -5.52
CA PHE A 161 4.02 -21.82 -5.72
C PHE A 161 4.46 -22.44 -7.05
N VAL A 162 5.51 -21.92 -7.62
CA VAL A 162 6.08 -22.39 -8.90
C VAL A 162 7.59 -22.42 -8.82
N VAL A 163 8.20 -23.38 -9.51
CA VAL A 163 9.64 -23.39 -9.77
C VAL A 163 9.83 -23.03 -11.24
N LEU A 164 10.68 -22.05 -11.51
CA LEU A 164 11.12 -21.68 -12.86
C LEU A 164 12.54 -22.18 -13.09
N ASN A 165 12.77 -22.84 -14.22
CA ASN A 165 14.07 -23.38 -14.58
C ASN A 165 14.59 -22.79 -15.90
N GLY A 166 15.91 -22.83 -16.09
CA GLY A 166 16.58 -22.53 -17.34
C GLY A 166 16.26 -21.16 -17.93
N ALA A 167 15.80 -21.14 -19.16
CA ALA A 167 15.55 -19.91 -19.90
C ALA A 167 14.37 -19.09 -19.34
N LEU A 168 13.34 -19.72 -18.75
CA LEU A 168 12.24 -19.01 -18.10
C LEU A 168 12.69 -18.29 -16.83
N ALA A 169 13.52 -18.92 -16.00
CA ALA A 169 14.11 -18.24 -14.83
C ALA A 169 14.98 -17.04 -15.24
N ARG A 170 15.72 -17.19 -16.36
CA ARG A 170 16.49 -16.09 -16.94
C ARG A 170 15.57 -14.98 -17.44
N LEU A 171 14.48 -15.32 -18.13
CA LEU A 171 13.50 -14.33 -18.63
C LEU A 171 12.85 -13.56 -17.49
N GLN A 172 12.47 -14.20 -16.39
CA GLN A 172 11.96 -13.54 -15.18
C GLN A 172 12.95 -12.48 -14.67
N ARG A 173 14.23 -12.86 -14.53
CA ARG A 173 15.29 -11.93 -14.09
C ARG A 173 15.51 -10.81 -15.10
N ALA A 174 15.48 -11.10 -16.41
CA ALA A 174 15.62 -10.12 -17.48
C ALA A 174 14.51 -9.06 -17.44
N ILE A 175 13.26 -9.49 -17.23
CA ILE A 175 12.10 -8.61 -17.06
C ILE A 175 12.30 -7.66 -15.87
N ILE A 176 12.71 -8.19 -14.71
CA ILE A 176 12.95 -7.39 -13.50
C ILE A 176 14.04 -6.35 -13.75
N GLN A 177 15.18 -6.77 -14.31
CA GLN A 177 16.29 -5.86 -14.59
C GLN A 177 15.90 -4.78 -15.61
N PHE A 178 15.22 -5.14 -16.68
CA PHE A 178 14.72 -4.21 -17.68
C PHE A 178 13.78 -3.16 -17.08
N MET A 179 12.86 -3.57 -16.19
CA MET A 179 11.95 -2.64 -15.50
C MET A 179 12.70 -1.67 -14.58
N LEU A 180 13.65 -2.18 -13.79
CA LEU A 180 14.48 -1.33 -12.91
C LEU A 180 15.28 -0.32 -13.71
N ASP A 181 16.01 -0.76 -14.73
CA ASP A 181 16.84 0.11 -15.59
C ASP A 181 15.97 1.17 -16.29
N THR A 182 14.80 0.78 -16.79
CA THR A 182 13.89 1.74 -17.44
C THR A 182 13.39 2.80 -16.45
N HIS A 183 13.02 2.41 -15.23
CA HIS A 183 12.52 3.37 -14.26
C HIS A 183 13.61 4.28 -13.70
N THR A 184 14.82 3.78 -13.53
CA THR A 184 15.96 4.60 -13.10
C THR A 184 16.44 5.55 -14.18
N ASP A 185 16.70 5.04 -15.38
CA ASP A 185 17.36 5.79 -16.45
C ASP A 185 16.42 6.74 -17.18
N GLN A 186 15.14 6.36 -17.37
CA GLN A 186 14.21 7.15 -18.17
C GLN A 186 13.18 7.92 -17.34
N HIS A 187 12.77 7.39 -16.16
CA HIS A 187 11.70 7.97 -15.37
C HIS A 187 12.18 8.69 -14.12
N GLY A 188 13.49 8.63 -13.84
CA GLY A 188 14.15 9.39 -12.77
C GLY A 188 13.82 8.87 -11.35
N TYR A 189 13.58 7.56 -11.22
CA TYR A 189 13.46 6.92 -9.91
C TYR A 189 14.82 6.56 -9.34
N SER A 190 14.94 6.61 -8.02
CA SER A 190 16.09 6.08 -7.28
C SER A 190 15.82 4.63 -6.92
N GLU A 191 16.68 3.71 -7.38
CA GLU A 191 16.59 2.32 -6.98
C GLU A 191 16.89 2.16 -5.50
N THR A 192 16.05 1.41 -4.80
CA THR A 192 16.10 1.26 -3.35
C THR A 192 15.97 -0.21 -2.96
N TYR A 193 16.91 -0.69 -2.16
CA TYR A 193 16.84 -2.02 -1.53
C TYR A 193 16.32 -1.90 -0.10
N VAL A 194 15.38 -2.76 0.28
CA VAL A 194 14.65 -2.67 1.55
C VAL A 194 14.59 -4.03 2.28
N PRO A 195 14.36 -4.05 3.60
CA PRO A 195 14.05 -5.28 4.32
C PRO A 195 12.76 -5.94 3.83
N TYR A 196 12.75 -7.27 3.70
CA TYR A 196 11.56 -8.05 3.34
C TYR A 196 10.78 -8.55 4.56
N LEU A 197 11.37 -8.44 5.75
CA LEU A 197 10.72 -8.60 7.04
C LEU A 197 10.56 -7.24 7.69
N VAL A 198 9.33 -6.90 8.05
CA VAL A 198 8.99 -5.58 8.62
C VAL A 198 8.24 -5.75 9.94
N ASN A 199 8.32 -4.74 10.80
CA ASN A 199 7.54 -4.67 12.01
C ASN A 199 6.07 -4.27 11.76
N ALA A 200 5.22 -4.48 12.77
CA ALA A 200 3.79 -4.14 12.68
C ALA A 200 3.53 -2.65 12.40
N ASP A 201 4.38 -1.75 12.89
CA ASP A 201 4.21 -0.31 12.68
C ASP A 201 4.39 0.10 11.23
N SER A 202 5.28 -0.58 10.51
CA SER A 202 5.43 -0.38 9.06
C SER A 202 4.16 -0.75 8.28
N LEU A 203 3.50 -1.84 8.66
CA LEU A 203 2.24 -2.28 8.07
C LEU A 203 1.05 -1.39 8.49
N ARG A 204 1.05 -0.85 9.71
CA ARG A 204 0.07 0.15 10.13
C ARG A 204 0.22 1.45 9.36
N GLY A 205 1.46 1.86 9.11
CA GLY A 205 1.78 3.08 8.36
C GLY A 205 1.16 3.13 6.97
N THR A 206 1.19 2.03 6.25
CA THR A 206 0.62 1.90 4.90
C THR A 206 -0.81 1.36 4.87
N GLY A 207 -1.35 0.90 6.03
CA GLY A 207 -2.77 0.56 6.19
C GLY A 207 -3.11 -0.92 5.98
N GLN A 208 -2.12 -1.82 5.91
CA GLN A 208 -2.36 -3.26 5.89
C GLN A 208 -2.85 -3.77 7.24
N LEU A 209 -2.29 -3.27 8.33
CA LEU A 209 -2.77 -3.56 9.68
C LEU A 209 -3.71 -2.44 10.18
N PRO A 210 -4.71 -2.80 11.01
CA PRO A 210 -5.04 -4.15 11.50
C PRO A 210 -5.88 -4.99 10.53
N LYS A 211 -6.52 -4.39 9.53
CA LYS A 211 -7.62 -4.97 8.75
C LYS A 211 -7.24 -6.23 7.96
N PHE A 212 -6.04 -6.29 7.40
CA PHE A 212 -5.60 -7.34 6.47
C PHE A 212 -4.58 -8.30 7.09
N GLU A 213 -4.56 -8.46 8.43
CA GLU A 213 -3.61 -9.35 9.10
C GLU A 213 -3.72 -10.80 8.59
N ALA A 214 -4.93 -11.26 8.25
CA ALA A 214 -5.17 -12.60 7.73
C ALA A 214 -4.49 -12.86 6.37
N ASP A 215 -4.19 -11.81 5.59
CA ASP A 215 -3.51 -11.90 4.30
C ASP A 215 -1.98 -11.86 4.42
N LEU A 216 -1.43 -11.71 5.63
CA LEU A 216 -0.01 -11.57 5.87
C LEU A 216 0.61 -12.88 6.39
N PHE A 217 1.85 -13.17 5.97
CA PHE A 217 2.69 -14.17 6.64
C PHE A 217 3.40 -13.50 7.81
N LYS A 218 3.17 -14.05 9.02
CA LYS A 218 3.71 -13.58 10.29
C LYS A 218 4.73 -14.55 10.83
N ALA A 219 5.92 -14.06 11.18
CA ALA A 219 6.91 -14.84 11.90
C ALA A 219 6.49 -15.05 13.36
N SER A 220 7.00 -16.13 13.99
CA SER A 220 6.64 -16.52 15.36
C SER A 220 7.43 -15.79 16.43
N ASP A 221 8.35 -14.90 16.05
CA ASP A 221 9.19 -14.14 16.98
C ASP A 221 8.40 -13.14 17.81
N ASP A 222 8.95 -12.69 18.94
CA ASP A 222 8.41 -11.63 19.77
C ASP A 222 9.45 -10.50 19.92
N PRO A 223 9.22 -9.28 19.43
CA PRO A 223 8.04 -8.86 18.65
C PRO A 223 7.98 -9.50 17.26
N ALA A 224 6.77 -9.81 16.82
CA ALA A 224 6.54 -10.45 15.53
C ALA A 224 6.96 -9.57 14.36
N LEU A 225 7.67 -10.18 13.40
CA LEU A 225 7.94 -9.62 12.08
C LEU A 225 6.99 -10.24 11.04
N TYR A 226 6.79 -9.54 9.95
CA TYR A 226 5.90 -9.95 8.87
C TYR A 226 6.67 -9.94 7.55
N LEU A 227 6.47 -10.95 6.70
CA LEU A 227 6.90 -10.90 5.32
C LEU A 227 6.09 -9.83 4.56
N ILE A 228 6.76 -9.01 3.76
CA ILE A 228 6.10 -7.91 3.05
C ILE A 228 5.13 -8.43 1.98
N PRO A 229 3.89 -7.90 1.90
CA PRO A 229 2.97 -8.21 0.81
C PRO A 229 3.26 -7.39 -0.45
N THR A 230 4.09 -6.35 -0.34
CA THR A 230 4.50 -5.40 -1.37
C THR A 230 5.67 -4.56 -0.85
N ALA A 231 6.57 -4.13 -1.73
CA ALA A 231 7.63 -3.19 -1.39
C ALA A 231 7.10 -1.78 -1.01
N GLU A 232 5.86 -1.46 -1.35
CA GLU A 232 5.18 -0.26 -0.85
C GLU A 232 5.41 -0.07 0.66
N VAL A 233 5.26 -1.15 1.44
CA VAL A 233 5.35 -1.09 2.90
C VAL A 233 6.70 -0.55 3.37
N PRO A 234 7.83 -1.21 3.12
CA PRO A 234 9.12 -0.69 3.60
C PRO A 234 9.55 0.60 2.91
N VAL A 235 9.27 0.78 1.62
CA VAL A 235 9.70 1.98 0.87
C VAL A 235 8.97 3.22 1.37
N THR A 236 7.64 3.16 1.56
CA THR A 236 6.89 4.31 2.08
C THR A 236 7.28 4.64 3.53
N ASN A 237 7.70 3.64 4.31
CA ASN A 237 8.18 3.84 5.68
C ASN A 237 9.56 4.54 5.78
N ILE A 238 10.30 4.72 4.70
CA ILE A 238 11.55 5.53 4.68
C ILE A 238 11.28 6.95 5.22
N VAL A 239 10.08 7.48 4.99
CA VAL A 239 9.68 8.82 5.44
C VAL A 239 8.83 8.82 6.72
N ARG A 240 8.73 7.69 7.44
CA ARG A 240 8.02 7.64 8.72
C ARG A 240 8.71 8.50 9.77
N ASP A 241 7.91 9.36 10.45
CA ASP A 241 8.37 10.32 11.46
C ASP A 241 9.38 11.37 10.95
N VAL A 242 9.42 11.60 9.62
CA VAL A 242 10.34 12.54 8.97
C VAL A 242 9.63 13.83 8.60
N ILE A 243 10.32 14.96 8.78
CA ILE A 243 9.97 16.26 8.18
C ILE A 243 10.92 16.50 7.01
N ILE A 244 10.43 16.31 5.80
CA ILE A 244 11.20 16.34 4.55
C ILE A 244 11.48 17.80 4.18
N ASP A 245 12.68 18.10 3.68
CA ASP A 245 13.00 19.40 3.08
C ASP A 245 12.24 19.54 1.74
N ALA A 246 11.50 20.64 1.57
CA ALA A 246 10.75 20.92 0.34
C ALA A 246 11.60 20.83 -0.94
N LYS A 247 12.89 21.13 -0.87
CA LYS A 247 13.81 21.08 -2.01
C LYS A 247 14.11 19.66 -2.50
N THR A 248 13.86 18.65 -1.67
CA THR A 248 14.11 17.24 -2.02
C THR A 248 12.88 16.57 -2.62
N LEU A 249 11.71 17.20 -2.55
CA LEU A 249 10.47 16.68 -3.14
C LEU A 249 10.39 17.02 -4.65
N PRO A 250 9.82 16.13 -5.47
CA PRO A 250 9.28 14.82 -5.11
C PRO A 250 10.35 13.76 -4.88
N LEU A 251 10.16 12.87 -3.88
CA LEU A 251 10.97 11.66 -3.76
C LEU A 251 10.34 10.57 -4.64
N LYS A 252 11.16 9.90 -5.45
CA LYS A 252 10.74 8.84 -6.37
C LYS A 252 11.61 7.61 -6.12
N PHE A 253 11.02 6.53 -5.67
CA PHE A 253 11.71 5.28 -5.37
C PHE A 253 11.20 4.15 -6.27
N VAL A 254 12.11 3.33 -6.79
CA VAL A 254 11.80 2.05 -7.42
C VAL A 254 12.45 0.94 -6.61
N CYS A 255 11.71 -0.14 -6.37
CA CYS A 255 12.19 -1.27 -5.60
C CYS A 255 11.70 -2.58 -6.21
N HIS A 256 12.63 -3.50 -6.50
CA HIS A 256 12.27 -4.89 -6.75
C HIS A 256 12.26 -5.68 -5.44
N SER A 257 11.22 -6.47 -5.23
CA SER A 257 11.17 -7.42 -4.12
C SER A 257 10.32 -8.64 -4.41
N PRO A 258 10.58 -9.78 -3.74
CA PRO A 258 9.55 -10.77 -3.53
C PRO A 258 8.42 -10.16 -2.67
N CYS A 259 7.21 -10.60 -2.93
CA CYS A 259 6.00 -10.22 -2.22
C CYS A 259 5.30 -11.49 -1.74
N PHE A 260 4.74 -11.45 -0.53
CA PHE A 260 4.16 -12.62 0.13
C PHE A 260 2.73 -12.34 0.58
N ARG A 261 1.76 -13.13 0.08
CA ARG A 261 0.34 -13.00 0.43
C ARG A 261 -0.26 -14.36 0.74
N SER A 262 -0.93 -14.50 1.89
CA SER A 262 -1.62 -15.73 2.24
C SER A 262 -2.90 -15.96 1.44
N GLU A 263 -3.39 -14.93 0.71
CA GLU A 263 -4.55 -15.00 -0.17
C GLU A 263 -5.80 -15.56 0.54
N ALA A 264 -6.01 -15.20 1.81
CA ALA A 264 -7.04 -15.76 2.69
C ALA A 264 -8.47 -15.60 2.13
N GLY A 265 -8.73 -14.54 1.36
CA GLY A 265 -10.04 -14.28 0.73
C GLY A 265 -10.21 -14.82 -0.68
N ALA A 266 -9.21 -15.52 -1.25
CA ALA A 266 -9.19 -15.90 -2.67
C ALA A 266 -9.42 -17.41 -2.92
N TYR A 267 -10.18 -18.06 -2.05
CA TYR A 267 -10.49 -19.49 -2.20
C TYR A 267 -11.19 -19.76 -3.54
N GLY A 268 -10.63 -20.72 -4.32
CA GLY A 268 -11.19 -21.14 -5.61
C GLY A 268 -10.99 -20.18 -6.80
N ARG A 269 -10.36 -19.00 -6.61
CA ARG A 269 -10.05 -18.06 -7.71
C ARG A 269 -8.65 -18.29 -8.24
N ASP A 270 -8.48 -18.22 -9.58
CA ASP A 270 -7.18 -18.28 -10.27
C ASP A 270 -6.25 -19.38 -9.71
N VAL A 271 -6.78 -20.59 -9.50
CA VAL A 271 -6.05 -21.71 -8.89
C VAL A 271 -5.03 -22.33 -9.85
N ARG A 272 -5.15 -22.07 -11.16
CA ARG A 272 -4.24 -22.59 -12.19
C ARG A 272 -3.27 -21.48 -12.64
N GLY A 273 -1.99 -21.84 -12.71
CA GLY A 273 -0.95 -20.97 -13.25
C GLY A 273 -0.39 -19.93 -12.28
N MET A 274 0.24 -18.87 -12.81
CA MET A 274 0.99 -17.86 -12.06
C MET A 274 0.21 -16.57 -11.78
N ILE A 275 -1.07 -16.50 -12.10
CA ILE A 275 -1.85 -15.25 -11.92
C ILE A 275 -1.96 -14.87 -10.45
N ARG A 276 -2.12 -15.89 -9.58
CA ARG A 276 -2.28 -15.69 -8.13
C ARG A 276 -1.39 -16.68 -7.37
N GLN A 277 -0.35 -16.15 -6.75
CA GLN A 277 0.68 -16.91 -6.03
C GLN A 277 0.83 -16.39 -4.61
N HIS A 278 1.24 -17.27 -3.67
CA HIS A 278 1.62 -16.89 -2.31
C HIS A 278 2.94 -16.12 -2.27
N GLN A 279 3.81 -16.38 -3.24
CA GLN A 279 5.07 -15.66 -3.47
C GLN A 279 5.14 -15.23 -4.93
N PHE A 280 5.42 -13.95 -5.16
CA PHE A 280 5.61 -13.39 -6.50
C PHE A 280 6.62 -12.24 -6.46
N GLU A 281 7.15 -11.88 -7.63
CA GLU A 281 8.11 -10.77 -7.77
C GLU A 281 7.42 -9.54 -8.34
N LYS A 282 7.77 -8.37 -7.80
CA LYS A 282 7.21 -7.10 -8.25
C LYS A 282 8.26 -5.99 -8.25
N VAL A 283 8.26 -5.17 -9.27
CA VAL A 283 8.93 -3.88 -9.27
C VAL A 283 7.91 -2.84 -8.82
N GLU A 284 8.17 -2.18 -7.71
CA GLU A 284 7.26 -1.21 -7.10
C GLU A 284 7.78 0.20 -7.29
N LEU A 285 6.90 1.11 -7.64
CA LEU A 285 7.13 2.55 -7.73
C LEU A 285 6.46 3.25 -6.56
N VAL A 286 7.18 4.10 -5.85
CA VAL A 286 6.63 4.93 -4.77
C VAL A 286 7.05 6.36 -4.99
N GLN A 287 6.09 7.29 -4.87
CA GLN A 287 6.37 8.72 -4.88
C GLN A 287 5.84 9.37 -3.61
N ILE A 288 6.65 10.25 -3.03
CA ILE A 288 6.29 11.12 -1.91
C ILE A 288 6.32 12.54 -2.43
N VAL A 289 5.19 13.22 -2.36
CA VAL A 289 5.01 14.50 -3.05
C VAL A 289 4.31 15.54 -2.19
N GLN A 290 4.42 16.78 -2.59
CA GLN A 290 3.58 17.88 -2.08
C GLN A 290 2.12 17.65 -2.51
N PRO A 291 1.12 18.02 -1.68
CA PRO A 291 -0.29 17.80 -1.98
C PRO A 291 -0.74 18.34 -3.35
N GLU A 292 -0.24 19.50 -3.75
CA GLU A 292 -0.61 20.21 -4.98
C GLU A 292 -0.13 19.46 -6.25
N LEU A 293 0.92 18.66 -6.12
CA LEU A 293 1.51 17.90 -7.23
C LEU A 293 1.01 16.46 -7.31
N ALA A 294 0.18 16.02 -6.36
CA ALA A 294 -0.14 14.61 -6.18
C ALA A 294 -0.96 14.02 -7.35
N GLU A 295 -1.90 14.76 -7.90
CA GLU A 295 -2.69 14.29 -9.05
C GLU A 295 -1.80 14.13 -10.29
N LEU A 296 -0.94 15.11 -10.57
CA LEU A 296 0.02 15.03 -11.67
C LEU A 296 0.99 13.84 -11.47
N ALA A 297 1.47 13.65 -10.25
CA ALA A 297 2.38 12.55 -9.93
C ALA A 297 1.70 11.17 -10.09
N HIS A 298 0.41 11.06 -9.79
CA HIS A 298 -0.37 9.84 -10.03
C HIS A 298 -0.49 9.51 -11.51
N GLU A 299 -0.82 10.52 -12.35
CA GLU A 299 -0.86 10.34 -13.81
C GLU A 299 0.52 9.96 -14.37
N GLN A 300 1.59 10.61 -13.91
CA GLN A 300 2.95 10.31 -14.34
C GLN A 300 3.38 8.89 -13.94
N LEU A 301 3.14 8.49 -12.69
CA LEU A 301 3.48 7.14 -12.22
C LEU A 301 2.76 6.07 -13.04
N THR A 302 1.47 6.28 -13.31
CA THR A 302 0.69 5.39 -14.17
C THR A 302 1.27 5.32 -15.58
N ALA A 303 1.61 6.47 -16.17
CA ALA A 303 2.25 6.53 -17.50
C ALA A 303 3.62 5.83 -17.54
N HIS A 304 4.38 5.85 -16.44
CA HIS A 304 5.65 5.12 -16.33
C HIS A 304 5.43 3.59 -16.34
N ALA A 305 4.37 3.10 -15.67
CA ALA A 305 3.98 1.69 -15.73
C ALA A 305 3.48 1.29 -17.13
N GLU A 306 2.66 2.14 -17.77
CA GLU A 306 2.23 1.94 -19.17
C GLU A 306 3.40 1.88 -20.13
N ASN A 307 4.46 2.67 -19.89
CA ASN A 307 5.64 2.68 -20.75
C ASN A 307 6.36 1.34 -20.80
N ILE A 308 6.40 0.58 -19.70
CA ILE A 308 6.95 -0.78 -19.69
C ILE A 308 6.16 -1.69 -20.65
N LEU A 309 4.83 -1.64 -20.59
CA LEU A 309 3.97 -2.43 -21.50
C LEU A 309 4.17 -2.03 -22.96
N LYS A 310 4.31 -0.73 -23.25
CA LYS A 310 4.57 -0.20 -24.59
C LYS A 310 5.92 -0.67 -25.15
N LEU A 311 6.98 -0.60 -24.34
CA LEU A 311 8.31 -1.06 -24.72
C LEU A 311 8.35 -2.58 -24.97
N LEU A 312 7.57 -3.35 -24.20
CA LEU A 312 7.39 -4.77 -24.41
C LEU A 312 6.37 -5.11 -25.51
N LYS A 313 5.74 -4.12 -26.12
CA LYS A 313 4.70 -4.27 -27.18
C LYS A 313 3.56 -5.21 -26.74
N LEU A 314 3.16 -5.14 -25.47
CA LEU A 314 2.06 -5.92 -24.89
C LEU A 314 0.76 -5.11 -24.94
N PRO A 315 -0.31 -5.60 -25.56
CA PRO A 315 -1.61 -4.91 -25.58
C PRO A 315 -2.19 -4.83 -24.15
N TYR A 316 -2.69 -3.66 -23.78
CA TYR A 316 -3.27 -3.42 -22.47
C TYR A 316 -4.42 -2.42 -22.51
N ARG A 317 -5.19 -2.38 -21.42
CA ARG A 317 -6.18 -1.31 -21.16
C ARG A 317 -5.94 -0.69 -19.79
N LYS A 318 -6.30 0.60 -19.66
CA LYS A 318 -6.27 1.38 -18.40
C LYS A 318 -7.69 1.51 -17.87
N MET A 319 -7.88 1.07 -16.63
CA MET A 319 -9.16 1.11 -15.93
C MET A 319 -9.11 2.11 -14.78
N LEU A 320 -10.17 2.90 -14.60
CA LEU A 320 -10.42 3.65 -13.36
C LEU A 320 -11.30 2.79 -12.46
N LEU A 321 -10.80 2.44 -11.28
CA LEU A 321 -11.55 1.61 -10.35
C LEU A 321 -12.73 2.36 -9.76
N CYS A 322 -13.84 1.66 -9.61
CA CYS A 322 -15.05 2.17 -8.94
C CYS A 322 -14.91 2.16 -7.42
N ALA A 323 -15.90 2.74 -6.75
CA ALA A 323 -15.89 2.89 -5.29
C ALA A 323 -15.76 1.58 -4.52
N GLY A 324 -16.38 0.49 -4.99
CA GLY A 324 -16.36 -0.81 -4.33
C GLY A 324 -15.09 -1.62 -4.58
N ASP A 325 -14.34 -1.28 -5.64
CA ASP A 325 -13.10 -1.96 -6.02
C ASP A 325 -11.83 -1.20 -5.59
N THR A 326 -11.94 0.11 -5.37
CA THR A 326 -10.82 0.93 -4.87
C THR A 326 -10.37 0.47 -3.48
N GLY A 327 -9.09 0.17 -3.32
CA GLY A 327 -8.49 -0.35 -2.09
C GLY A 327 -8.71 0.53 -0.85
N PHE A 328 -8.68 -0.08 0.34
CA PHE A 328 -9.01 0.55 1.64
C PHE A 328 -8.32 1.90 1.89
N SER A 329 -7.02 1.97 1.63
CA SER A 329 -6.21 3.17 1.89
C SER A 329 -6.21 4.16 0.73
N ALA A 330 -6.59 3.73 -0.49
CA ALA A 330 -6.53 4.55 -1.70
C ALA A 330 -7.71 5.52 -1.80
N ALA A 331 -7.45 6.71 -2.32
CA ALA A 331 -8.49 7.68 -2.71
C ALA A 331 -8.91 7.50 -4.18
N LYS A 332 -7.96 7.09 -5.03
CA LYS A 332 -8.16 6.85 -6.47
C LYS A 332 -7.16 5.82 -6.95
N THR A 333 -7.57 4.92 -7.83
CA THR A 333 -6.72 3.87 -8.38
C THR A 333 -6.97 3.70 -9.87
N TYR A 334 -5.87 3.59 -10.62
CA TYR A 334 -5.87 3.09 -11.98
C TYR A 334 -5.27 1.69 -12.02
N ASP A 335 -5.97 0.75 -12.67
CA ASP A 335 -5.40 -0.55 -12.99
C ASP A 335 -5.00 -0.61 -14.47
N LEU A 336 -3.86 -1.21 -14.73
CA LEU A 336 -3.45 -1.62 -16.06
C LEU A 336 -3.71 -3.11 -16.18
N GLU A 337 -4.44 -3.49 -17.22
CA GLU A 337 -4.76 -4.88 -17.51
C GLU A 337 -4.16 -5.28 -18.86
N VAL A 338 -3.32 -6.31 -18.85
CA VAL A 338 -2.66 -6.84 -20.06
C VAL A 338 -3.51 -7.93 -20.68
N TRP A 339 -3.51 -8.00 -22.00
CA TRP A 339 -4.18 -9.07 -22.74
C TRP A 339 -3.44 -10.40 -22.60
N LEU A 340 -4.15 -11.47 -22.29
CA LEU A 340 -3.66 -12.84 -22.23
C LEU A 340 -4.39 -13.70 -23.28
N PRO A 341 -3.75 -14.01 -24.41
CA PRO A 341 -4.37 -14.76 -25.50
C PRO A 341 -4.91 -16.14 -25.12
N GLY A 342 -4.18 -16.89 -24.29
CA GLY A 342 -4.60 -18.21 -23.83
C GLY A 342 -5.85 -18.22 -22.94
N GLN A 343 -6.19 -17.06 -22.36
CA GLN A 343 -7.42 -16.86 -21.56
C GLN A 343 -8.48 -16.08 -22.34
N GLY A 344 -8.12 -15.44 -23.45
CA GLY A 344 -9.01 -14.55 -24.18
C GLY A 344 -9.51 -13.35 -23.34
N ALA A 345 -8.69 -12.86 -22.39
CA ALA A 345 -9.10 -11.87 -21.41
C ALA A 345 -7.97 -10.90 -21.04
N TYR A 346 -8.36 -9.70 -20.61
CA TYR A 346 -7.46 -8.76 -19.93
C TYR A 346 -7.30 -9.17 -18.46
N ARG A 347 -6.07 -9.06 -17.93
CA ARG A 347 -5.74 -9.37 -16.55
C ARG A 347 -4.90 -8.24 -15.94
N GLU A 348 -5.22 -7.84 -14.73
CA GLU A 348 -4.48 -6.84 -13.96
C GLU A 348 -2.99 -7.19 -13.89
N ILE A 349 -2.13 -6.25 -14.27
CA ILE A 349 -0.66 -6.36 -14.20
C ILE A 349 -0.02 -5.26 -13.37
N SER A 350 -0.73 -4.17 -13.18
CA SER A 350 -0.34 -3.05 -12.32
C SER A 350 -1.57 -2.39 -11.72
N SER A 351 -1.45 -1.94 -10.47
CA SER A 351 -2.44 -1.10 -9.80
C SER A 351 -1.71 0.14 -9.29
N CYS A 352 -2.12 1.32 -9.74
CA CYS A 352 -1.49 2.61 -9.44
C CYS A 352 -2.43 3.45 -8.58
N SER A 353 -2.06 3.72 -7.33
CA SER A 353 -2.94 4.31 -6.33
C SER A 353 -2.42 5.63 -5.78
N HIS A 354 -3.33 6.57 -5.58
CA HIS A 354 -3.12 7.83 -4.87
C HIS A 354 -3.83 7.77 -3.51
N PHE A 355 -3.10 8.05 -2.43
CA PHE A 355 -3.59 7.91 -1.05
C PHE A 355 -3.92 9.23 -0.37
N LYS A 356 -3.66 10.36 -1.05
CA LYS A 356 -3.69 11.69 -0.42
C LYS A 356 -2.82 11.70 0.84
N ASP A 357 -3.29 12.28 1.93
CA ASP A 357 -2.58 12.34 3.22
C ASP A 357 -2.85 11.14 4.15
N PHE A 358 -3.61 10.15 3.70
CA PHE A 358 -4.08 9.03 4.54
C PHE A 358 -2.94 8.20 5.13
N GLN A 359 -1.98 7.80 4.31
CA GLN A 359 -0.79 7.07 4.76
C GLN A 359 0.18 8.01 5.48
N ALA A 360 0.39 9.22 4.96
CA ALA A 360 1.26 10.21 5.57
C ALA A 360 0.84 10.56 7.00
N ARG A 361 -0.46 10.62 7.29
CA ARG A 361 -0.99 10.83 8.64
C ARG A 361 -0.68 9.65 9.57
N ARG A 362 -0.78 8.41 9.10
CA ARG A 362 -0.38 7.21 9.86
C ARG A 362 1.11 7.17 10.14
N LEU A 363 1.91 7.55 9.14
CA LEU A 363 3.37 7.58 9.17
C LEU A 363 3.96 8.81 9.85
N GLN A 364 3.15 9.85 10.14
CA GLN A 364 3.65 11.18 10.53
C GLN A 364 4.68 11.74 9.53
N ALA A 365 4.50 11.41 8.24
CA ALA A 365 5.35 11.88 7.16
C ALA A 365 4.93 13.29 6.74
N ARG A 366 5.82 14.25 6.94
CA ARG A 366 5.55 15.68 6.75
C ARG A 366 6.64 16.32 5.90
N TRP A 367 6.34 17.44 5.31
CA TRP A 367 7.32 18.30 4.65
C TRP A 367 7.25 19.70 5.24
N ARG A 368 8.36 20.44 5.17
CA ARG A 368 8.37 21.83 5.62
C ARG A 368 7.90 22.72 4.48
N ASN A 369 6.66 23.19 4.58
CA ASN A 369 6.10 24.10 3.58
C ASN A 369 6.85 25.45 3.66
N PRO A 370 7.54 25.90 2.58
CA PRO A 370 8.32 27.13 2.58
C PRO A 370 7.45 28.39 2.68
N GLU A 371 6.17 28.32 2.27
CA GLU A 371 5.25 29.47 2.32
C GLU A 371 4.72 29.70 3.74
N THR A 372 4.36 28.62 4.42
CA THR A 372 3.78 28.70 5.78
C THR A 372 4.85 28.58 6.88
N GLY A 373 6.03 28.05 6.56
CA GLY A 373 7.11 27.71 7.50
C GLY A 373 6.75 26.52 8.42
N LYS A 374 5.58 25.89 8.24
CA LYS A 374 5.07 24.83 9.10
C LYS A 374 5.27 23.44 8.47
N PRO A 375 5.38 22.39 9.32
CA PRO A 375 5.29 21.02 8.83
C PRO A 375 3.85 20.70 8.41
N GLU A 376 3.69 20.20 7.18
CA GLU A 376 2.42 19.75 6.61
C GLU A 376 2.56 18.31 6.12
N LEU A 377 1.46 17.55 6.03
CA LEU A 377 1.51 16.17 5.54
C LEU A 377 1.83 16.15 4.05
N VAL A 378 2.66 15.17 3.66
CA VAL A 378 2.87 14.84 2.24
C VAL A 378 1.72 13.99 1.71
N HIS A 379 1.63 13.85 0.40
CA HIS A 379 0.82 12.82 -0.24
C HIS A 379 1.71 11.66 -0.69
N THR A 380 1.16 10.44 -0.66
CA THR A 380 1.83 9.23 -1.12
C THR A 380 1.12 8.63 -2.32
N ILE A 381 1.90 8.11 -3.25
CA ILE A 381 1.43 7.48 -4.48
C ILE A 381 2.28 6.23 -4.68
N ASN A 382 1.67 5.12 -5.07
CA ASN A 382 2.42 3.94 -5.48
C ASN A 382 1.79 3.24 -6.68
N GLY A 383 2.54 2.33 -7.26
CA GLY A 383 2.04 1.42 -8.28
C GLY A 383 3.08 0.41 -8.71
N SER A 384 2.62 -0.69 -9.26
CA SER A 384 3.53 -1.69 -9.81
C SER A 384 4.12 -1.23 -11.13
N GLY A 385 5.40 -1.31 -11.24
CA GLY A 385 6.08 -0.96 -12.47
C GLY A 385 6.85 -2.10 -13.17
N LEU A 386 6.41 -3.36 -13.22
CA LEU A 386 5.14 -4.07 -13.06
C LEU A 386 5.26 -5.29 -12.11
N ALA A 387 4.19 -6.13 -12.05
CA ALA A 387 4.25 -7.48 -11.49
C ALA A 387 5.03 -8.41 -12.43
N ALA A 388 6.24 -8.86 -12.03
CA ALA A 388 7.17 -9.56 -12.91
C ALA A 388 6.62 -10.91 -13.39
N GLY A 389 5.96 -11.68 -12.51
CA GLY A 389 5.35 -12.95 -12.88
C GLY A 389 4.21 -12.80 -13.89
N ARG A 390 3.34 -11.81 -13.75
CA ARG A 390 2.28 -11.51 -14.72
C ARG A 390 2.87 -10.98 -16.04
N THR A 391 3.95 -10.21 -16.00
CA THR A 391 4.68 -9.78 -17.20
C THR A 391 5.30 -10.98 -17.92
N LEU A 392 5.88 -11.94 -17.18
CA LEU A 392 6.41 -13.17 -17.76
C LEU A 392 5.34 -13.96 -18.52
N ILE A 393 4.19 -14.22 -17.89
CA ILE A 393 3.12 -14.96 -18.57
C ILE A 393 2.51 -14.19 -19.74
N ALA A 394 2.41 -12.87 -19.65
CA ALA A 394 1.95 -12.04 -20.76
C ALA A 394 2.90 -12.13 -21.96
N ILE A 395 4.22 -12.13 -21.74
CA ILE A 395 5.20 -12.35 -22.80
C ILE A 395 5.06 -13.77 -23.35
N MET A 396 4.97 -14.80 -22.52
CA MET A 396 4.82 -16.18 -22.99
C MET A 396 3.59 -16.34 -23.89
N GLU A 397 2.45 -15.79 -23.50
CA GLU A 397 1.21 -15.95 -24.26
C GLU A 397 1.14 -15.07 -25.51
N ASN A 398 1.67 -13.83 -25.49
CA ASN A 398 1.63 -12.93 -26.64
C ASN A 398 2.73 -13.20 -27.67
N TYR A 399 3.85 -13.80 -27.28
CA TYR A 399 5.02 -14.05 -28.14
C TYR A 399 5.24 -15.53 -28.49
N GLN A 400 4.19 -16.37 -28.28
CA GLN A 400 4.22 -17.77 -28.69
C GLN A 400 4.07 -17.94 -30.18
N ASP A 401 4.66 -19.02 -30.73
CA ASP A 401 4.40 -19.47 -32.09
C ASP A 401 3.65 -20.82 -32.12
N ALA A 402 3.29 -21.28 -33.33
CA ALA A 402 2.56 -22.52 -33.52
C ALA A 402 3.29 -23.78 -32.99
N GLN A 403 4.60 -23.70 -32.78
CA GLN A 403 5.42 -24.77 -32.20
C GLN A 403 5.49 -24.71 -30.69
N GLY A 404 4.92 -23.65 -30.08
CA GLY A 404 4.94 -23.39 -28.62
C GLY A 404 6.28 -22.84 -28.14
N ARG A 405 7.07 -22.26 -29.03
CA ARG A 405 8.29 -21.52 -28.68
C ARG A 405 7.91 -20.09 -28.30
N ILE A 406 8.73 -19.47 -27.46
CA ILE A 406 8.51 -18.08 -26.99
C ILE A 406 9.60 -17.19 -27.60
N HIS A 407 9.20 -16.27 -28.45
CA HIS A 407 10.08 -15.25 -28.99
C HIS A 407 10.32 -14.16 -27.94
N ILE A 408 11.59 -13.72 -27.79
CA ILE A 408 11.93 -12.72 -26.80
C ILE A 408 11.64 -11.32 -27.36
N PRO A 409 10.86 -10.48 -26.66
CA PRO A 409 10.67 -9.09 -27.04
C PRO A 409 12.01 -8.36 -27.24
N GLU A 410 12.08 -7.52 -28.26
CA GLU A 410 13.30 -6.77 -28.64
C GLU A 410 13.94 -6.04 -27.44
N ALA A 411 13.13 -5.41 -26.60
CA ALA A 411 13.58 -4.68 -25.41
C ALA A 411 14.30 -5.58 -24.38
N LEU A 412 14.03 -6.89 -24.38
CA LEU A 412 14.65 -7.83 -23.44
C LEU A 412 15.88 -8.56 -24.02
N LEU A 413 16.17 -8.45 -25.31
CA LEU A 413 17.33 -9.14 -25.92
C LEU A 413 18.66 -8.81 -25.24
N PRO A 414 18.95 -7.55 -24.83
CA PRO A 414 20.19 -7.22 -24.13
C PRO A 414 20.36 -8.00 -22.81
N TYR A 415 19.26 -8.29 -22.12
CA TYR A 415 19.23 -9.00 -20.83
C TYR A 415 19.24 -10.52 -20.97
N MET A 416 18.85 -11.04 -22.14
CA MET A 416 18.78 -12.47 -22.44
C MET A 416 20.09 -13.05 -23.02
N GLY A 417 21.10 -12.22 -23.27
CA GLY A 417 22.35 -12.63 -23.87
C GLY A 417 22.15 -13.11 -25.30
N LYS A 418 22.44 -14.39 -25.58
CA LYS A 418 22.28 -14.95 -26.93
C LYS A 418 20.92 -15.63 -27.18
N VAL A 419 20.03 -15.64 -26.16
CA VAL A 419 18.73 -16.31 -26.27
C VAL A 419 17.73 -15.33 -26.88
N SER A 420 17.29 -15.58 -28.10
CA SER A 420 16.22 -14.81 -28.77
C SER A 420 14.89 -15.59 -28.83
N VAL A 421 14.96 -16.93 -28.65
CA VAL A 421 13.79 -17.81 -28.62
C VAL A 421 13.98 -18.81 -27.49
N ILE A 422 12.91 -19.06 -26.71
CA ILE A 422 12.87 -20.17 -25.76
C ILE A 422 12.10 -21.31 -26.38
N GLU A 423 12.70 -22.47 -26.44
CA GLU A 423 12.13 -23.67 -27.01
C GLU A 423 12.49 -24.90 -26.17
N VAL A 424 11.78 -25.99 -26.40
CA VAL A 424 12.10 -27.28 -25.77
C VAL A 424 13.46 -27.75 -26.28
N ALA A 425 14.38 -28.08 -25.36
CA ALA A 425 15.72 -28.56 -25.64
C ALA A 425 15.69 -29.97 -26.22
#